data_9eb9ddae2608a104f42e493a9751fbf1
#
_entry.id   9eb9ddae2608a104f42e493a9751fbf1
#
_cell.length_a   1.000
_cell.length_b   1.000
_cell.length_c   1.000
_cell.angle_alpha   90.00
_cell.angle_beta   90.00
_cell.angle_gamma   90.00
#
_symmetry.space_group_name_H-M   'P 1'
#
loop_
_entity.id
_entity.type
_entity.pdbx_description
1 polymer ?
#
loop_
_entity_poly.entity_id
_entity_poly.type
_entity_poly.pdbx_seq_one_letter_code
_entity_poly.pdbx_strand_id
1 'polypeptide(L)' 'MMAKSSKPDFLTDERLLACLMFLSRLRKSGVTNMFELRLQFRHAYPDLTPNQAAEVLAYWMHTFAAA' A
#
# COMPACT_ATOMS: atom_id res chain seq x y z
N MET A 1 12.87 6.20 -16.98
CA MET A 1 12.63 5.95 -16.65
C MET A 1 11.80 5.82 -16.16
N MET A 2 11.27 5.68 -15.94
CA MET A 2 10.57 5.53 -15.49
C MET A 2 10.09 4.96 -14.73
N ALA A 3 10.01 4.82 -14.48
CA ALA A 3 9.78 4.02 -13.58
C ALA A 3 8.74 4.23 -12.59
N LYS A 4 7.82 4.66 -12.80
CA LYS A 4 6.85 4.78 -11.94
C LYS A 4 6.39 3.57 -11.43
N SER A 5 5.67 3.14 -10.75
CA SER A 5 5.21 1.91 -10.15
C SER A 5 6.34 0.96 -9.84
N SER A 6 7.52 1.45 -9.59
CA SER A 6 8.57 0.60 -9.10
C SER A 6 8.27 0.13 -7.70
N LYS A 7 8.73 -1.07 -7.42
CA LYS A 7 8.60 -1.62 -6.10
C LYS A 7 9.29 -0.72 -5.07
N PRO A 8 8.66 -0.43 -3.94
CA PRO A 8 9.36 0.28 -2.88
C PRO A 8 10.57 -0.50 -2.40
N ASP A 9 11.72 0.15 -2.34
CA ASP A 9 12.95 -0.56 -2.00
C ASP A 9 13.27 -0.50 -0.51
N PHE A 10 12.46 0.17 0.28
CA PHE A 10 12.69 0.22 1.72
C PHE A 10 12.03 -0.93 2.45
N LEU A 11 11.37 -1.84 1.71
CA LEU A 11 10.72 -3.00 2.28
C LEU A 11 11.28 -4.27 1.65
N THR A 12 11.36 -5.32 2.44
CA THR A 12 11.67 -6.63 1.89
C THR A 12 10.47 -7.10 1.08
N ASP A 13 10.71 -8.09 0.23
CA ASP A 13 9.63 -8.64 -0.58
C ASP A 13 8.52 -9.22 0.30
N GLU A 14 8.89 -9.82 1.41
CA GLU A 14 7.92 -10.38 2.34
C GLU A 14 7.04 -9.32 2.95
N ARG A 15 7.66 -8.24 3.41
CA ARG A 15 6.90 -7.16 4.03
C ARG A 15 6.03 -6.45 3.02
N LEU A 16 6.55 -6.26 1.83
CA LEU A 16 5.77 -5.64 0.78
C LEU A 16 4.54 -6.48 0.46
N LEU A 17 4.73 -7.77 0.33
CA LEU A 17 3.61 -8.65 0.05
C LEU A 17 2.57 -8.59 1.15
N ALA A 18 3.01 -8.57 2.40
CA ALA A 18 2.08 -8.46 3.52
C ALA A 18 1.27 -7.17 3.45
N CYS A 19 1.93 -6.07 3.12
CA CYS A 19 1.24 -4.79 3.00
C CYS A 19 0.21 -4.83 1.88
N LEU A 20 0.59 -5.39 0.74
CA LEU A 20 -0.32 -5.45 -0.40
C LEU A 20 -1.53 -6.31 -0.08
N MET A 21 -1.31 -7.43 0.59
CA MET A 21 -2.41 -8.29 0.98
C MET A 21 -3.33 -7.61 1.98
N PHE A 22 -2.74 -6.85 2.89
CA PHE A 22 -3.54 -6.12 3.87
C PHE A 22 -4.46 -5.11 3.18
N LEU A 23 -3.90 -4.37 2.24
CA LEU A 23 -4.69 -3.37 1.52
C LEU A 23 -5.78 -4.03 0.67
N SER A 24 -5.45 -5.12 0.03
CA SER A 24 -6.44 -5.85 -0.77
C SER A 24 -7.57 -6.36 0.10
N ARG A 25 -7.25 -6.81 1.30
CA ARG A 25 -8.24 -7.28 2.23
C ARG A 25 -9.16 -6.18 2.68
N LEU A 26 -8.60 -5.02 2.98
CA LEU A 26 -9.40 -3.88 3.39
C LEU A 26 -10.38 -3.52 2.29
N ARG A 27 -9.91 -3.48 1.06
CA ARG A 27 -10.78 -3.14 -0.04
C ARG A 27 -11.89 -4.16 -0.20
N LYS A 28 -11.55 -5.41 -0.04
CA LYS A 28 -12.53 -6.49 -0.15
C LYS A 28 -13.58 -6.41 0.94
N SER A 29 -13.20 -5.91 2.11
CA SER A 29 -14.15 -5.80 3.21
C SER A 29 -15.06 -4.59 3.08
N GLY A 30 -14.87 -3.77 2.04
CA GLY A 30 -15.77 -2.65 1.80
C GLY A 30 -15.16 -1.29 1.96
N VAL A 31 -13.89 -1.21 2.35
CA VAL A 31 -13.23 0.08 2.52
C VAL A 31 -12.78 0.55 1.16
N THR A 32 -13.51 1.47 0.56
CA THR A 32 -13.18 1.98 -0.77
C THR A 32 -12.66 3.41 -0.73
N ASN A 33 -12.82 4.08 0.38
CA ASN A 33 -12.36 5.46 0.54
C ASN A 33 -10.84 5.46 0.74
N MET A 34 -10.14 6.19 -0.10
CA MET A 34 -8.68 6.24 -0.04
C MET A 34 -8.15 6.76 1.28
N PHE A 35 -8.82 7.73 1.84
CA PHE A 35 -8.41 8.29 3.12
C PHE A 35 -8.49 7.22 4.21
N GLU A 36 -9.56 6.46 4.20
CA GLU A 36 -9.75 5.40 5.18
C GLU A 36 -8.73 4.29 5.01
N LEU A 37 -8.45 3.91 3.76
CA LEU A 37 -7.45 2.90 3.48
C LEU A 37 -6.09 3.32 4.03
N ARG A 38 -5.72 4.55 3.79
CA ARG A 38 -4.44 5.06 4.25
C ARG A 38 -4.36 5.09 5.77
N LEU A 39 -5.45 5.51 6.40
CA LEU A 39 -5.50 5.60 7.84
C LEU A 39 -5.33 4.22 8.47
N GLN A 40 -6.08 3.25 7.98
CA GLN A 40 -6.00 1.89 8.49
C GLN A 40 -4.64 1.28 8.25
N PHE A 41 -4.08 1.55 7.07
CA PHE A 41 -2.77 1.03 6.73
C PHE A 41 -1.71 1.58 7.68
N ARG A 42 -1.76 2.87 7.97
CA ARG A 42 -0.80 3.47 8.87
C ARG A 42 -0.94 2.95 10.29
N HIS A 43 -2.15 2.63 10.69
CA HIS A 43 -2.38 2.04 12.01
C HIS A 43 -1.78 0.65 12.12
N ALA A 44 -1.87 -0.11 11.06
CA ALA A 44 -1.36 -1.48 11.05
C ALA A 44 0.15 -1.52 10.93
N TYR A 45 0.74 -0.52 10.28
CA TYR A 45 2.18 -0.46 10.05
C TYR A 45 2.72 0.87 10.54
N PRO A 46 2.75 1.08 11.85
CA PRO A 46 3.16 2.38 12.38
C PRO A 46 4.64 2.68 12.22
N ASP A 47 5.44 1.68 11.87
CA ASP A 47 6.85 1.90 11.65
C ASP A 47 7.14 2.55 10.29
N LEU A 48 6.16 2.63 9.42
CA LEU A 48 6.32 3.31 8.15
C LEU A 48 6.04 4.80 8.31
N THR A 49 6.89 5.61 7.69
CA THR A 49 6.62 7.05 7.68
C THR A 49 5.42 7.32 6.78
N PRO A 50 4.79 8.50 6.93
CA PRO A 50 3.68 8.83 6.03
C PRO A 50 4.06 8.76 4.55
N ASN A 51 5.27 9.19 4.21
CA ASN A 51 5.73 9.12 2.83
C ASN A 51 5.89 7.68 2.36
N GLN A 52 6.44 6.83 3.22
CA GLN A 52 6.61 5.43 2.88
C GLN A 52 5.26 4.74 2.70
N ALA A 53 4.33 5.03 3.59
CA ALA A 53 2.99 4.45 3.48
C ALA A 53 2.32 4.89 2.20
N ALA A 54 2.48 6.15 1.83
CA ALA A 54 1.90 6.67 0.60
C ALA A 54 2.51 5.98 -0.61
N GLU A 55 3.79 5.69 -0.55
CA GLU A 55 4.48 5.02 -1.65
C GLU A 55 3.97 3.59 -1.85
N VAL A 56 3.79 2.87 -0.76
CA VAL A 56 3.26 1.51 -0.85
C VAL A 56 1.83 1.54 -1.37
N LEU A 57 1.06 2.50 -0.90
CA LEU A 57 -0.32 2.63 -1.33
C LEU A 57 -0.40 2.92 -2.83
N ALA A 58 0.47 3.80 -3.31
CA ALA A 58 0.50 4.13 -4.74
C ALA A 58 0.89 2.90 -5.56
N TYR A 59 1.87 2.15 -5.08
CA TYR A 59 2.28 0.94 -5.77
C TYR A 59 1.14 -0.07 -5.84
N TRP A 60 0.41 -0.22 -4.73
CA TRP A 60 -0.73 -1.13 -4.69
C TRP A 60 -1.80 -0.69 -5.67
N MET A 61 -2.07 0.59 -5.73
CA MET A 61 -3.08 1.12 -6.65
C MET A 61 -2.71 0.86 -8.08
N HIS A 62 -1.46 1.08 -8.43
CA HIS A 62 -1.02 0.88 -9.80
C HIS A 62 -1.02 -0.60 -10.19
N THR A 63 -0.72 -1.45 -9.24
CA THR A 63 -0.56 -2.87 -9.53
C THR A 63 -1.85 -3.65 -9.45
N PHE A 64 -2.70 -3.32 -8.49
CA PHE A 64 -3.88 -4.13 -8.22
C PHE A 64 -5.19 -3.39 -8.44
N ALA A 65 -5.26 -2.16 -7.97
CA ALA A 65 -6.53 -1.46 -7.98
C ALA A 65 -6.81 -0.77 -9.30
N ALA A 66 -5.77 -0.45 -10.04
CA ALA A 66 -5.94 0.24 -11.30
C ALA A 66 -6.36 -0.69 -12.43
N ALA A 67 -6.28 -1.97 -12.23
CA ALA A 67 -6.68 -2.94 -13.25
C ALA A 67 -8.22 -3.03 -13.43
#